data_7d399ad334a6e86a81febf9e48befe00
#
_entry.id   7d399ad334a6e86a81febf9e48befe00
#
_cell.length_a   1.000
_cell.length_b   1.000
_cell.length_c   1.000
_cell.angle_alpha   90.00
_cell.angle_beta   90.00
_cell.angle_gamma   90.00
#
_symmetry.space_group_name_H-M   'P 1'
#
loop_
_entity.id
_entity.type
_entity.pdbx_description
1 polymer ?
#
loop_
_entity_poly.entity_id
_entity_poly.type
_entity_poly.pdbx_seq_one_letter_code
_entity_poly.pdbx_strand_id
1 'polypeptide(L)'
;MLYRIKRGLSGYVSYLAACEMNASFSEYVLYEPILRILTARNYSVQCEVECPGVTQPAAGDRKRLDFLAIGHGLRFAVEVKWAKSRLLDVANDHSKLAGFLKSSAGSGARAFLCVFGRESSIGGLVLRPNAFQERGDPVIASFGVTRYGCRIFELKLSNQALQPTNRAPRKTSTRKRSRAARG
;
A
#
# COMPACT_ATOMS: atom_id res chain seq x y z
N MET A 1 10.21 10.85 7.82
CA MET A 1 9.54 9.74 8.54
C MET A 1 9.78 8.39 7.85
N LEU A 2 9.39 8.18 6.60
CA LEU A 2 9.49 6.88 5.91
C LEU A 2 10.89 6.26 5.92
N TYR A 3 11.94 7.06 5.71
CA TYR A 3 13.32 6.58 5.80
C TYR A 3 13.68 6.01 7.19
N ARG A 4 13.18 6.63 8.27
CA ARG A 4 13.41 6.14 9.63
C ARG A 4 12.71 4.81 9.90
N ILE A 5 11.49 4.65 9.37
CA ILE A 5 10.77 3.37 9.42
C ILE A 5 11.59 2.31 8.69
N LYS A 6 11.99 2.57 7.43
CA LYS A 6 12.80 1.62 6.66
C LYS A 6 14.08 1.21 7.40
N ARG A 7 14.83 2.19 7.90
CA ARG A 7 16.10 1.94 8.62
C ARG A 7 15.87 1.18 9.94
N GLY A 8 14.87 1.60 10.71
CA GLY A 8 14.54 0.96 11.99
C GLY A 8 14.13 -0.49 11.80
N LEU A 9 13.25 -0.77 10.84
CA LEU A 9 12.81 -2.14 10.57
C LEU A 9 13.92 -3.03 10.02
N SER A 10 14.71 -2.54 9.06
CA SER A 10 15.85 -3.32 8.53
C SER A 10 16.85 -3.66 9.62
N GLY A 11 17.15 -2.70 10.49
CA GLY A 11 18.06 -2.91 11.63
C GLY A 11 17.49 -3.89 12.65
N TYR A 12 16.22 -3.71 13.03
CA TYR A 12 15.56 -4.55 14.03
C TYR A 12 15.47 -6.02 13.59
N VAL A 13 15.01 -6.29 12.36
CA VAL A 13 14.93 -7.66 11.85
C VAL A 13 16.33 -8.30 11.71
N SER A 14 17.33 -7.52 11.31
CA SER A 14 18.71 -8.02 11.24
C SER A 14 19.29 -8.31 12.63
N TYR A 15 18.95 -7.51 13.63
CA TYR A 15 19.28 -7.78 15.02
C TYR A 15 18.65 -9.09 15.52
N LEU A 16 17.35 -9.28 15.30
CA LEU A 16 16.67 -10.53 15.67
C LEU A 16 17.30 -11.74 14.97
N ALA A 17 17.68 -11.60 13.69
CA ALA A 17 18.38 -12.66 12.96
C ALA A 17 19.75 -12.97 13.55
N ALA A 18 20.49 -11.95 13.98
CA ALA A 18 21.79 -12.13 14.65
C ALA A 18 21.65 -12.80 16.03
N CYS A 19 20.49 -12.66 16.67
CA CYS A 19 20.15 -13.38 17.91
C CYS A 19 19.52 -14.76 17.65
N GLU A 20 19.57 -15.30 16.43
CA GLU A 20 19.01 -16.59 16.02
C GLU A 20 17.49 -16.72 16.24
N MET A 21 16.78 -15.61 16.33
CA MET A 21 15.32 -15.55 16.54
C MET A 21 14.51 -15.65 15.24
N ASN A 22 15.02 -16.31 14.21
CA ASN A 22 14.41 -16.40 12.88
C ASN A 22 13.03 -17.07 12.89
N ALA A 23 12.80 -18.00 13.83
CA ALA A 23 11.50 -18.68 13.99
C ALA A 23 10.37 -17.72 14.44
N SER A 24 10.73 -16.58 15.03
CA SER A 24 9.77 -15.59 15.53
C SER A 24 9.37 -14.55 14.49
N PHE A 25 9.88 -14.65 13.25
CA PHE A 25 9.61 -13.66 12.21
C PHE A 25 8.17 -13.75 11.70
N SER A 26 7.39 -12.75 12.06
CA SER A 26 6.05 -12.51 11.59
C SER A 26 5.83 -11.01 11.35
N GLU A 27 4.76 -10.65 10.69
CA GLU A 27 4.40 -9.23 10.49
C GLU A 27 4.20 -8.52 11.84
N TYR A 28 3.65 -9.21 12.83
CA TYR A 28 3.41 -8.68 14.18
C TYR A 28 4.67 -8.30 14.94
N VAL A 29 5.79 -8.95 14.70
CA VAL A 29 7.09 -8.60 15.33
C VAL A 29 7.50 -7.16 15.02
N LEU A 30 7.02 -6.61 13.91
CA LEU A 30 7.35 -5.25 13.48
C LEU A 30 6.39 -4.18 13.99
N TYR A 31 5.29 -4.58 14.65
CA TYR A 31 4.33 -3.60 15.19
C TYR A 31 4.97 -2.72 16.24
N GLU A 32 5.71 -3.31 17.16
CA GLU A 32 6.37 -2.58 18.23
C GLU A 32 7.38 -1.53 17.72
N PRO A 33 8.36 -1.83 16.85
CA PRO A 33 9.27 -0.82 16.35
C PRO A 33 8.60 0.25 15.47
N ILE A 34 7.55 -0.09 14.71
CA ILE A 34 6.77 0.91 13.95
C ILE A 34 6.07 1.86 14.92
N LEU A 35 5.35 1.31 15.91
CA LEU A 35 4.66 2.07 16.93
C LEU A 35 5.61 3.05 17.62
N ARG A 36 6.77 2.56 18.08
CA ARG A 36 7.80 3.42 18.73
C ARG A 36 8.28 4.54 17.83
N ILE A 37 8.57 4.24 16.55
CA ILE A 37 9.05 5.25 15.60
C ILE A 37 8.00 6.33 15.36
N LEU A 38 6.73 5.96 15.28
CA LEU A 38 5.64 6.90 15.03
C LEU A 38 5.32 7.73 16.27
N THR A 39 5.19 7.10 17.45
CA THR A 39 4.90 7.81 18.71
C THR A 39 6.02 8.75 19.12
N ALA A 40 7.28 8.34 18.93
CA ALA A 40 8.45 9.23 19.14
C ALA A 40 8.47 10.46 18.21
N ARG A 41 7.55 10.51 17.24
CA ARG A 41 7.34 11.60 16.30
C ARG A 41 6.02 12.33 16.53
N ASN A 42 5.41 12.16 17.70
CA ASN A 42 4.16 12.78 18.09
C ASN A 42 2.97 12.44 17.15
N TYR A 43 2.98 11.23 16.57
CA TYR A 43 1.78 10.67 15.93
C TYR A 43 0.96 9.93 16.99
N SER A 44 -0.35 10.16 16.99
CA SER A 44 -1.32 9.26 17.61
C SER A 44 -1.47 8.06 16.71
N VAL A 45 -1.25 6.86 17.24
CA VAL A 45 -1.24 5.63 16.44
C VAL A 45 -2.24 4.63 17.00
N GLN A 46 -3.05 4.07 16.12
CA GLN A 46 -3.96 2.96 16.41
C GLN A 46 -3.51 1.75 15.58
N CYS A 47 -3.50 0.57 16.21
CA CYS A 47 -3.20 -0.71 15.56
C CYS A 47 -4.48 -1.50 15.35
N GLU A 48 -4.50 -2.36 14.33
CA GLU A 48 -5.60 -3.29 14.04
C GLU A 48 -6.98 -2.59 13.96
N VAL A 49 -7.01 -1.43 13.31
CA VAL A 49 -8.23 -0.62 13.17
C VAL A 49 -9.15 -1.24 12.12
N GLU A 50 -10.43 -1.45 12.44
CA GLU A 50 -11.41 -1.83 11.41
C GLU A 50 -11.32 -0.87 10.22
N CYS A 51 -11.14 -1.44 9.01
CA CYS A 51 -10.87 -0.64 7.83
C CYS A 51 -12.09 0.22 7.44
N PRO A 52 -12.02 1.55 7.57
CA PRO A 52 -13.12 2.42 7.16
C PRO A 52 -13.36 2.31 5.65
N GLY A 53 -14.64 2.33 5.23
CA GLY A 53 -15.02 2.29 3.82
C GLY A 53 -14.89 0.91 3.15
N VAL A 54 -14.62 -0.13 3.93
CA VAL A 54 -14.61 -1.51 3.45
C VAL A 54 -15.74 -2.27 4.13
N THR A 55 -16.58 -2.93 3.33
CA THR A 55 -17.64 -3.81 3.86
C THR A 55 -16.99 -4.94 4.64
N GLN A 56 -17.36 -5.05 5.91
CA GLN A 56 -16.90 -6.13 6.77
C GLN A 56 -17.67 -7.43 6.46
N PRO A 57 -17.03 -8.60 6.50
CA PRO A 57 -17.74 -9.85 6.34
C PRO A 57 -18.70 -10.09 7.52
N ALA A 58 -19.84 -10.73 7.24
CA ALA A 58 -20.82 -11.07 8.27
C ALA A 58 -20.27 -12.10 9.27
N ALA A 59 -19.33 -12.95 8.82
CA ALA A 59 -18.62 -13.94 9.64
C ALA A 59 -17.17 -14.05 9.18
N GLY A 60 -16.28 -14.49 10.07
CA GLY A 60 -14.84 -14.63 9.81
C GLY A 60 -14.03 -13.40 10.19
N ASP A 61 -12.78 -13.34 9.69
CA ASP A 61 -11.84 -12.29 10.07
C ASP A 61 -12.24 -10.93 9.50
N ARG A 62 -12.33 -9.95 10.40
CA ARG A 62 -12.59 -8.57 10.02
C ARG A 62 -11.40 -7.97 9.27
N LYS A 63 -11.70 -7.19 8.24
CA LYS A 63 -10.67 -6.43 7.51
C LYS A 63 -10.21 -5.26 8.36
N ARG A 64 -8.95 -5.29 8.79
CA ARG A 64 -8.32 -4.26 9.62
C ARG A 64 -7.12 -3.66 8.91
N LEU A 65 -6.84 -2.38 9.20
CA LEU A 65 -5.59 -1.73 8.89
C LEU A 65 -4.58 -2.05 9.99
N ASP A 66 -3.36 -2.42 9.63
CA ASP A 66 -2.32 -2.69 10.63
C ASP A 66 -2.05 -1.45 11.48
N PHE A 67 -1.96 -0.27 10.84
CA PHE A 67 -1.79 1.01 11.54
C PHE A 67 -2.61 2.13 10.90
N LEU A 68 -3.19 2.97 11.76
CA LEU A 68 -3.69 4.29 11.41
C LEU A 68 -2.96 5.33 12.26
N ALA A 69 -2.25 6.25 11.63
CA ALA A 69 -1.48 7.28 12.30
C ALA A 69 -1.97 8.69 11.95
N ILE A 70 -2.10 9.54 12.97
CA ILE A 70 -2.58 10.91 12.86
C ILE A 70 -1.63 11.85 13.62
N GLY A 71 -1.15 12.88 12.95
CA GLY A 71 -0.27 13.88 13.57
C GLY A 71 0.24 14.89 12.57
N HIS A 72 0.63 16.07 13.03
CA HIS A 72 1.19 17.15 12.18
C HIS A 72 0.30 17.53 10.98
N GLY A 73 -1.03 17.49 11.17
CA GLY A 73 -1.97 17.74 10.07
C GLY A 73 -2.03 16.63 9.02
N LEU A 74 -1.35 15.51 9.25
CA LEU A 74 -1.31 14.36 8.34
C LEU A 74 -2.06 13.17 8.94
N ARG A 75 -2.71 12.41 8.06
CA ARG A 75 -3.32 11.11 8.38
C ARG A 75 -2.82 10.09 7.37
N PHE A 76 -2.44 8.92 7.84
CA PHE A 76 -2.05 7.85 6.93
C PHE A 76 -2.30 6.46 7.52
N ALA A 77 -2.62 5.53 6.63
CA ALA A 77 -2.68 4.11 6.92
C ALA A 77 -1.38 3.43 6.50
N VAL A 78 -0.99 2.40 7.22
CA VAL A 78 0.15 1.54 6.88
C VAL A 78 -0.28 0.09 6.99
N GLU A 79 -0.02 -0.68 5.94
CA GLU A 79 -0.03 -2.13 5.94
C GLU A 79 1.40 -2.64 5.96
N VAL A 80 1.66 -3.73 6.67
CA VAL A 80 2.98 -4.34 6.83
C VAL A 80 2.98 -5.70 6.18
N LYS A 81 4.03 -6.02 5.41
CA LYS A 81 4.09 -7.28 4.66
C LYS A 81 5.47 -7.90 4.66
N TRP A 82 5.54 -9.20 4.95
CA TRP A 82 6.76 -9.98 4.80
C TRP A 82 6.91 -10.52 3.38
N ALA A 83 8.01 -10.12 2.69
CA ALA A 83 8.35 -10.64 1.38
C ALA A 83 9.15 -11.95 1.50
N LYS A 84 8.47 -13.08 1.32
CA LYS A 84 9.11 -14.41 1.25
C LYS A 84 9.81 -14.64 -0.09
N SER A 85 9.38 -13.95 -1.14
CA SER A 85 9.92 -14.04 -2.50
C SER A 85 9.95 -12.66 -3.16
N ARG A 86 10.51 -12.58 -4.37
CA ARG A 86 10.52 -11.34 -5.17
C ARG A 86 9.15 -10.96 -5.75
N LEU A 87 8.22 -11.89 -5.83
CA LEU A 87 6.86 -11.62 -6.27
C LEU A 87 5.94 -11.66 -5.06
N LEU A 88 5.27 -10.55 -4.78
CA LEU A 88 4.38 -10.41 -3.63
C LEU A 88 2.98 -10.04 -4.11
N ASP A 89 2.00 -10.89 -3.78
CA ASP A 89 0.59 -10.57 -3.95
C ASP A 89 0.12 -9.71 -2.78
N VAL A 90 -0.41 -8.54 -3.12
CA VAL A 90 -0.90 -7.53 -2.17
C VAL A 90 -2.32 -7.09 -2.52
N ALA A 91 -3.09 -7.93 -3.20
CA ALA A 91 -4.45 -7.59 -3.65
C ALA A 91 -5.38 -7.25 -2.47
N ASN A 92 -5.29 -8.00 -1.38
CA ASN A 92 -6.07 -7.72 -0.16
C ASN A 92 -5.66 -6.40 0.49
N ASP A 93 -4.35 -6.15 0.63
CA ASP A 93 -3.83 -4.91 1.21
C ASP A 93 -4.18 -3.71 0.33
N HIS A 94 -4.07 -3.86 -1.00
CA HIS A 94 -4.54 -2.87 -1.96
C HIS A 94 -6.03 -2.55 -1.76
N SER A 95 -6.88 -3.57 -1.63
CA SER A 95 -8.33 -3.39 -1.44
C SER A 95 -8.65 -2.64 -0.15
N LYS A 96 -8.00 -2.99 0.96
CA LYS A 96 -8.13 -2.30 2.26
C LYS A 96 -7.72 -0.84 2.16
N LEU A 97 -6.51 -0.57 1.67
CA LEU A 97 -5.95 0.78 1.56
C LEU A 97 -6.75 1.65 0.57
N ALA A 98 -7.22 1.09 -0.54
CA ALA A 98 -8.06 1.80 -1.50
C ALA A 98 -9.45 2.13 -0.92
N GLY A 99 -10.05 1.19 -0.18
CA GLY A 99 -11.31 1.41 0.55
C GLY A 99 -11.17 2.52 1.57
N PHE A 100 -10.11 2.50 2.37
CA PHE A 100 -9.80 3.56 3.32
C PHE A 100 -9.68 4.93 2.64
N LEU A 101 -8.87 5.06 1.59
CA LEU A 101 -8.67 6.34 0.89
C LEU A 101 -9.95 6.90 0.26
N LYS A 102 -10.90 6.03 -0.13
CA LYS A 102 -12.21 6.43 -0.69
C LYS A 102 -13.23 6.80 0.38
N SER A 103 -13.01 6.43 1.62
CA SER A 103 -13.91 6.72 2.74
C SER A 103 -13.78 8.17 3.21
N SER A 104 -14.78 8.67 3.93
CA SER A 104 -14.71 9.98 4.59
C SER A 104 -13.57 10.06 5.60
N ALA A 105 -13.28 8.96 6.30
CA ALA A 105 -12.17 8.87 7.25
C ALA A 105 -10.79 8.97 6.56
N GLY A 106 -10.71 8.56 5.28
CA GLY A 106 -9.49 8.61 4.47
C GLY A 106 -9.34 9.88 3.63
N SER A 107 -10.29 10.82 3.70
CA SER A 107 -10.20 12.08 2.94
C SER A 107 -8.91 12.84 3.29
N GLY A 108 -8.11 13.17 2.27
CA GLY A 108 -6.80 13.84 2.44
C GLY A 108 -5.72 12.95 3.08
N ALA A 109 -6.01 11.69 3.36
CA ALA A 109 -5.04 10.75 3.93
C ALA A 109 -4.10 10.19 2.86
N ARG A 110 -3.03 9.53 3.32
CA ARG A 110 -2.12 8.74 2.50
C ARG A 110 -2.16 7.28 2.95
N ALA A 111 -1.84 6.37 2.04
CA ALA A 111 -1.84 4.95 2.34
C ALA A 111 -0.51 4.32 1.89
N PHE A 112 0.11 3.58 2.78
CA PHE A 112 1.43 3.00 2.58
C PHE A 112 1.40 1.49 2.79
N LEU A 113 2.17 0.79 1.97
CA LEU A 113 2.54 -0.60 2.16
C LEU A 113 4.03 -0.64 2.56
N CYS A 114 4.32 -1.16 3.72
CA CYS A 114 5.67 -1.35 4.24
C CYS A 114 6.06 -2.81 4.05
N VAL A 115 6.98 -3.08 3.12
CA VAL A 115 7.42 -4.44 2.80
C VAL A 115 8.84 -4.64 3.32
N PHE A 116 9.04 -5.72 4.06
CA PHE A 116 10.33 -6.12 4.58
C PHE A 116 10.61 -7.58 4.26
N GLY A 117 11.88 -7.95 4.27
CA GLY A 117 12.30 -9.32 3.94
C GLY A 117 13.81 -9.43 3.79
N ARG A 118 14.26 -10.61 3.40
CA ARG A 118 15.69 -10.81 3.06
C ARG A 118 16.08 -9.90 1.91
N GLU A 119 17.32 -9.42 1.90
CA GLU A 119 17.86 -8.57 0.84
C GLU A 119 17.60 -9.15 -0.56
N SER A 120 17.76 -10.45 -0.74
CA SER A 120 17.50 -11.15 -2.01
C SER A 120 16.05 -11.07 -2.49
N SER A 121 15.09 -10.97 -1.56
CA SER A 121 13.66 -10.77 -1.89
C SER A 121 13.34 -9.31 -2.14
N ILE A 122 13.91 -8.40 -1.33
CA ILE A 122 13.65 -6.97 -1.36
C ILE A 122 14.29 -6.29 -2.60
N GLY A 123 15.50 -6.71 -3.02
CA GLY A 123 16.25 -6.09 -4.12
C GLY A 123 15.52 -6.12 -5.47
N GLY A 124 14.77 -7.18 -5.74
CA GLY A 124 14.03 -7.36 -6.99
C GLY A 124 12.52 -7.48 -6.78
N LEU A 125 11.98 -6.86 -5.72
CA LEU A 125 10.57 -7.00 -5.35
C LEU A 125 9.62 -6.44 -6.41
N VAL A 126 8.65 -7.24 -6.80
CA VAL A 126 7.54 -6.89 -7.68
C VAL A 126 6.21 -7.09 -6.94
N LEU A 127 5.38 -6.06 -6.90
CA LEU A 127 4.05 -6.11 -6.28
C LEU A 127 2.98 -6.42 -7.32
N ARG A 128 1.99 -7.22 -6.93
CA ARG A 128 0.76 -7.46 -7.70
C ARG A 128 -0.47 -7.18 -6.83
N PRO A 129 -1.36 -6.24 -7.21
CA PRO A 129 -1.35 -5.41 -8.43
C PRO A 129 -0.27 -4.32 -8.39
N ASN A 130 0.12 -3.84 -9.58
CA ASN A 130 1.06 -2.74 -9.74
C ASN A 130 0.34 -1.38 -9.61
N ALA A 131 -0.18 -1.10 -8.40
CA ALA A 131 -0.92 0.13 -8.07
C ALA A 131 -0.17 1.01 -7.06
N PHE A 132 1.07 0.63 -6.75
CA PHE A 132 1.87 1.24 -5.71
C PHE A 132 3.10 1.93 -6.29
N GLN A 133 3.39 3.12 -5.81
CA GLN A 133 4.61 3.87 -6.15
C GLN A 133 5.62 3.77 -5.01
N GLU A 134 6.83 3.32 -5.30
CA GLU A 134 7.90 3.27 -4.29
C GLU A 134 8.28 4.66 -3.78
N ARG A 135 8.56 4.76 -2.49
CA ARG A 135 8.91 6.00 -1.80
C ARG A 135 10.36 6.00 -1.33
N GLY A 136 11.22 6.40 -2.23
CA GLY A 136 12.68 6.44 -2.05
C GLY A 136 13.31 5.03 -2.03
N ASP A 137 14.62 4.96 -2.07
CA ASP A 137 15.38 3.73 -2.23
C ASP A 137 15.14 2.70 -1.12
N PRO A 138 15.33 1.40 -1.39
CA PRO A 138 15.37 0.37 -0.37
C PRO A 138 16.41 0.69 0.71
N VAL A 139 16.12 0.31 1.94
CA VAL A 139 17.11 0.35 3.02
C VAL A 139 17.43 -1.08 3.43
N ILE A 140 18.67 -1.46 3.27
CA ILE A 140 19.20 -2.76 3.68
C ILE A 140 20.05 -2.55 4.93
N ALA A 141 19.96 -3.44 5.91
CA ALA A 141 20.84 -3.40 7.07
C ALA A 141 22.30 -3.65 6.67
N SER A 142 23.22 -2.94 7.29
CA SER A 142 24.66 -3.03 7.02
C SER A 142 25.36 -4.12 7.82
N PHE A 143 24.65 -4.89 8.65
CA PHE A 143 25.23 -5.88 9.55
C PHE A 143 24.46 -7.22 9.48
N GLY A 144 25.07 -8.27 10.00
CA GLY A 144 24.55 -9.63 10.04
C GLY A 144 24.92 -10.45 8.79
N VAL A 145 25.02 -11.76 8.96
CA VAL A 145 25.27 -12.72 7.85
C VAL A 145 24.09 -12.72 6.88
N THR A 146 22.86 -12.77 7.42
CA THR A 146 21.64 -12.61 6.64
C THR A 146 21.17 -11.16 6.73
N ARG A 147 21.30 -10.43 5.64
CA ARG A 147 20.84 -9.03 5.60
C ARG A 147 19.37 -8.95 5.26
N TYR A 148 18.70 -8.07 5.97
CA TYR A 148 17.28 -7.75 5.77
C TYR A 148 17.10 -6.32 5.32
N GLY A 149 16.06 -6.09 4.55
CA GLY A 149 15.74 -4.78 4.02
C GLY A 149 14.27 -4.44 4.16
N CYS A 150 13.99 -3.15 3.93
CA CYS A 150 12.65 -2.59 3.92
C CYS A 150 12.47 -1.65 2.74
N ARG A 151 11.31 -1.77 2.07
CA ARG A 151 10.80 -0.84 1.05
C ARG A 151 9.46 -0.32 1.50
N ILE A 152 9.15 0.93 1.16
CA ILE A 152 7.84 1.52 1.41
C ILE A 152 7.27 2.00 0.10
N PHE A 153 6.02 1.64 -0.12
CA PHE A 153 5.25 2.00 -1.31
C PHE A 153 4.02 2.79 -0.90
N GLU A 154 3.64 3.77 -1.70
CA GLU A 154 2.43 4.55 -1.52
C GLU A 154 1.40 4.14 -2.55
N LEU A 155 0.18 3.86 -2.11
CA LEU A 155 -0.92 3.61 -3.02
C LEU A 155 -1.31 4.90 -3.72
N LYS A 156 -1.38 4.86 -5.04
CA LYS A 156 -1.90 5.93 -5.88
C LYS A 156 -3.26 5.51 -6.43
N LEU A 157 -4.30 6.24 -6.06
CA LEU A 157 -5.58 6.10 -6.72
C LEU A 157 -5.46 6.78 -8.09
N SER A 158 -5.64 6.01 -9.16
CA SER A 158 -5.69 6.60 -10.51
C SER A 158 -6.94 7.48 -10.62
N ASN A 159 -6.76 8.75 -10.95
CA ASN A 159 -7.86 9.71 -11.19
C ASN A 159 -8.66 9.41 -12.49
N GLN A 160 -8.63 8.19 -13.02
CA GLN A 160 -9.30 7.86 -14.28
C GLN A 160 -10.83 7.64 -14.18
N ALA A 161 -11.45 7.92 -13.04
CA ALA A 161 -12.90 7.68 -12.86
C ALA A 161 -13.80 8.92 -12.93
N LEU A 162 -13.31 10.10 -13.34
CA LEU A 162 -14.13 11.33 -13.39
C LEU A 162 -14.06 12.07 -14.75
N GLN A 163 -13.98 11.36 -15.87
CA GLN A 163 -14.42 11.95 -17.13
C GLN A 163 -15.82 11.44 -17.44
N PRO A 164 -16.86 12.27 -17.33
CA PRO A 164 -18.17 11.91 -17.87
C PRO A 164 -17.98 11.74 -19.38
N THR A 165 -18.32 10.57 -19.88
CA THR A 165 -18.36 10.31 -21.33
C THR A 165 -19.50 11.10 -21.94
N ASN A 166 -19.27 12.39 -22.21
CA ASN A 166 -20.11 13.21 -23.06
C ASN A 166 -19.86 12.79 -24.52
N ARG A 167 -20.25 11.57 -24.87
CA ARG A 167 -20.47 11.21 -26.27
C ARG A 167 -21.89 11.66 -26.65
N ALA A 168 -21.96 12.89 -27.19
CA ALA A 168 -23.15 13.31 -27.93
C ALA A 168 -23.47 12.30 -29.03
N PRO A 169 -24.73 11.93 -29.25
CA PRO A 169 -25.11 11.00 -30.30
C PRO A 169 -24.78 11.61 -31.67
N ARG A 170 -23.94 10.92 -32.42
CA ARG A 170 -23.56 11.28 -33.78
C ARG A 170 -24.78 11.20 -34.67
N LYS A 171 -25.34 12.35 -35.10
CA LYS A 171 -26.45 12.43 -36.05
C LYS A 171 -25.98 11.80 -37.38
N THR A 172 -26.53 10.65 -37.71
CA THR A 172 -26.39 10.01 -39.03
C THR A 172 -27.16 10.85 -40.03
N SER A 173 -26.44 11.62 -40.84
CA SER A 173 -26.99 12.31 -42.03
C SER A 173 -27.27 11.28 -43.12
N THR A 174 -28.55 10.93 -43.30
CA THR A 174 -29.03 10.14 -44.44
C THR A 174 -29.04 11.03 -45.69
N ARG A 175 -28.02 10.89 -46.50
CA ARG A 175 -27.92 11.53 -47.82
C ARG A 175 -28.82 10.80 -48.81
N LYS A 176 -30.03 11.35 -49.08
CA LYS A 176 -30.91 10.93 -50.15
C LYS A 176 -30.19 11.14 -51.49
N ARG A 177 -29.89 10.05 -52.17
CA ARG A 177 -29.50 10.06 -53.57
C ARG A 177 -30.78 10.18 -54.43
N SER A 178 -31.00 11.31 -55.05
CA SER A 178 -31.95 11.53 -56.11
C SER A 178 -31.41 10.87 -57.38
N ARG A 179 -32.13 9.90 -57.90
CA ARG A 179 -31.90 9.25 -59.17
C ARG A 179 -32.66 10.04 -60.22
N ALA A 180 -31.94 10.81 -61.04
CA ALA A 180 -32.52 11.43 -62.23
C ALA A 180 -32.61 10.38 -63.35
N ALA A 181 -33.81 10.22 -63.85
CA ALA A 181 -34.08 9.49 -65.07
C ALA A 181 -33.75 10.38 -66.30
N ARG A 182 -33.10 9.83 -67.24
CA ARG A 182 -33.14 10.27 -68.65
C ARG A 182 -33.44 9.02 -69.50
N GLY A 183 -34.38 9.14 -70.25
CA GLY A 183 -34.95 8.75 -71.41
C GLY A 183 -34.09 8.47 -72.62
#